data_519de1722fef7091477b76357943d620
#
_entry.id   519de1722fef7091477b76357943d620
#
_cell.length_a   1.000
_cell.length_b   1.000
_cell.length_c   1.000
_cell.angle_alpha   90.00
_cell.angle_beta   90.00
_cell.angle_gamma   90.00
#
_symmetry.space_group_name_H-M   'P 1'
#
loop_
_entity.id
_entity.type
_entity.pdbx_description
1 polymer ?
#
loop_
_entity_poly.entity_id
_entity_poly.type
_entity_poly.pdbx_seq_one_letter_code
_entity_poly.pdbx_strand_id
1 'polypeptide(L)'
;RLAEQVQPDVVITEVGGTVGDIESLPFLEAIRQLRKDLGRENVCYIHVSLVPFISGSEELKTKPTQHSVKELRSIGIQPDFIVCRSDRPIDAGIRRKIALFCDVDPKAVVSAEDAPSIYEVPLTLHEQGLDAMVIERLELECGELEIEEWRTFVEHRRTLSRSVNIALVGKYVALPDAYLSVNEALDHAGIFHDHKVSVHWLDAESLSPEEVESRLKALHGILVPGGFGVRG
;
A
#
# COMPACT_ATOMS: atom_id res chain seq x y z
N ARG A 1 -12.80 20.05 -7.61
CA ARG A 1 -13.72 19.48 -8.66
C ARG A 1 -14.28 18.13 -8.25
N LEU A 2 -13.42 17.12 -7.91
CA LEU A 2 -13.92 15.80 -7.48
C LEU A 2 -14.79 15.92 -6.23
N ALA A 3 -14.30 16.59 -5.21
CA ALA A 3 -15.03 16.83 -3.96
C ALA A 3 -16.34 17.60 -4.18
N GLU A 4 -16.37 18.57 -5.09
CA GLU A 4 -17.58 19.32 -5.45
C GLU A 4 -18.64 18.46 -6.17
N GLN A 5 -18.18 17.47 -6.95
CA GLN A 5 -19.07 16.58 -7.73
C GLN A 5 -19.63 15.43 -6.89
N VAL A 6 -18.79 14.84 -6.04
CA VAL A 6 -19.12 13.61 -5.30
C VAL A 6 -19.52 13.90 -3.86
N GLN A 7 -19.09 15.05 -3.31
CA GLN A 7 -19.31 15.47 -1.92
C GLN A 7 -18.93 14.37 -0.88
N PRO A 8 -17.73 13.80 -0.98
CA PRO A 8 -17.29 12.79 -0.03
C PRO A 8 -16.93 13.43 1.30
N ASP A 9 -17.08 12.68 2.40
CA ASP A 9 -16.66 13.13 3.72
C ASP A 9 -15.15 13.26 3.83
N VAL A 10 -14.40 12.35 3.16
CA VAL A 10 -12.94 12.32 3.13
C VAL A 10 -12.43 12.10 1.70
N VAL A 11 -11.38 12.83 1.33
CA VAL A 11 -10.64 12.63 0.09
C VAL A 11 -9.20 12.24 0.43
N ILE A 12 -8.77 11.08 -0.03
CA ILE A 12 -7.38 10.64 0.12
C ILE A 12 -6.68 10.86 -1.23
N THR A 13 -5.60 11.64 -1.21
CA THR A 13 -4.76 11.91 -2.38
C THR A 13 -3.37 11.36 -2.14
N GLU A 14 -2.91 10.50 -3.04
CA GLU A 14 -1.54 9.97 -3.01
C GLU A 14 -0.68 10.72 -4.03
N VAL A 15 0.53 11.08 -3.63
CA VAL A 15 1.55 11.67 -4.49
C VAL A 15 2.75 10.73 -4.48
N GLY A 16 2.96 10.03 -5.61
CA GLY A 16 4.04 9.08 -5.78
C GLY A 16 5.40 9.73 -5.98
N GLY A 17 6.43 8.89 -5.96
CA GLY A 17 7.82 9.30 -6.11
C GLY A 17 8.50 9.69 -4.80
N THR A 18 9.78 10.06 -4.89
CA THR A 18 10.55 10.51 -3.75
C THR A 18 10.41 12.03 -3.59
N VAL A 19 10.29 12.49 -2.35
CA VAL A 19 10.28 13.95 -2.07
C VAL A 19 11.59 14.57 -2.58
N GLY A 20 11.45 15.56 -3.46
CA GLY A 20 12.58 16.21 -4.14
C GLY A 20 12.71 15.81 -5.62
N ASP A 21 11.98 14.81 -6.08
CA ASP A 21 11.90 14.49 -7.50
C ASP A 21 11.27 15.66 -8.27
N ILE A 22 11.85 16.01 -9.42
CA ILE A 22 11.45 17.20 -10.21
C ILE A 22 9.99 17.09 -10.64
N GLU A 23 9.54 15.93 -11.05
CA GLU A 23 8.17 15.68 -11.51
C GLU A 23 7.10 15.79 -10.41
N SER A 24 7.48 15.61 -9.14
CA SER A 24 6.54 15.72 -8.01
C SER A 24 6.36 17.14 -7.49
N LEU A 25 7.28 18.07 -7.79
CA LEU A 25 7.26 19.42 -7.25
C LEU A 25 5.96 20.20 -7.49
N PRO A 26 5.33 20.18 -8.68
CA PRO A 26 4.06 20.87 -8.90
C PRO A 26 2.92 20.34 -8.02
N PHE A 27 2.91 19.03 -7.76
CA PHE A 27 1.92 18.40 -6.90
C PHE A 27 2.15 18.75 -5.43
N LEU A 28 3.41 18.75 -4.98
CA LEU A 28 3.77 19.15 -3.62
C LEU A 28 3.41 20.62 -3.36
N GLU A 29 3.67 21.51 -4.32
CA GLU A 29 3.25 22.91 -4.20
C GLU A 29 1.73 23.04 -4.15
N ALA A 30 1.00 22.29 -4.95
CA ALA A 30 -0.47 22.30 -4.93
C ALA A 30 -1.03 21.86 -3.57
N ILE A 31 -0.54 20.76 -2.99
CA ILE A 31 -1.00 20.30 -1.67
C ILE A 31 -0.59 21.24 -0.53
N ARG A 32 0.58 21.90 -0.65
CA ARG A 32 1.00 22.93 0.30
C ARG A 32 0.01 24.10 0.32
N GLN A 33 -0.40 24.57 -0.86
CA GLN A 33 -1.38 25.65 -0.99
C GLN A 33 -2.77 25.19 -0.50
N LEU A 34 -3.16 23.96 -0.80
CA LEU A 34 -4.45 23.40 -0.39
C LEU A 34 -4.72 23.52 1.11
N ARG A 35 -3.69 23.29 1.95
CA ARG A 35 -3.79 23.44 3.41
C ARG A 35 -4.11 24.88 3.82
N LYS A 36 -3.59 25.87 3.07
CA LYS A 36 -3.92 27.28 3.31
C LYS A 36 -5.34 27.61 2.89
N ASP A 37 -5.78 27.05 1.77
CA ASP A 37 -7.09 27.36 1.17
C ASP A 37 -8.25 26.71 1.93
N LEU A 38 -8.05 25.48 2.44
CA LEU A 38 -9.07 24.72 3.14
C LEU A 38 -9.03 24.86 4.67
N GLY A 39 -7.95 25.38 5.23
CA GLY A 39 -7.70 25.38 6.67
C GLY A 39 -6.91 24.16 7.12
N ARG A 40 -6.17 24.35 8.20
CA ARG A 40 -5.29 23.32 8.75
C ARG A 40 -6.06 22.12 9.29
N GLU A 41 -7.23 22.36 9.85
CA GLU A 41 -8.14 21.37 10.41
C GLU A 41 -8.69 20.40 9.36
N ASN A 42 -8.79 20.84 8.11
CA ASN A 42 -9.34 20.05 7.00
C ASN A 42 -8.28 19.31 6.17
N VAL A 43 -6.99 19.42 6.51
CA VAL A 43 -5.90 18.81 5.75
C VAL A 43 -4.93 18.10 6.66
N CYS A 44 -4.72 16.80 6.44
CA CYS A 44 -3.77 15.96 7.15
C CYS A 44 -2.69 15.46 6.19
N TYR A 45 -1.42 15.63 6.54
CA TYR A 45 -0.27 15.12 5.77
C TYR A 45 0.32 13.88 6.42
N ILE A 46 0.27 12.77 5.69
CA ILE A 46 0.88 11.51 6.08
C ILE A 46 2.07 11.26 5.16
N HIS A 47 3.26 11.23 5.74
CA HIS A 47 4.50 10.95 5.01
C HIS A 47 4.90 9.48 5.14
N VAL A 48 4.90 8.76 4.02
CA VAL A 48 5.37 7.37 3.97
C VAL A 48 6.85 7.36 3.60
N SER A 49 7.68 6.72 4.42
CA SER A 49 9.12 6.69 4.22
C SER A 49 9.72 5.32 4.54
N LEU A 50 10.78 4.95 3.83
CA LEU A 50 11.51 3.72 4.08
C LEU A 50 12.52 3.90 5.22
N VAL A 51 12.52 2.97 6.17
CA VAL A 51 13.52 2.83 7.23
C VAL A 51 14.29 1.52 6.97
N PRO A 52 15.37 1.56 6.16
CA PRO A 52 16.04 0.35 5.73
C PRO A 52 16.89 -0.24 6.85
N PHE A 53 16.95 -1.57 6.90
CA PHE A 53 17.91 -2.30 7.70
C PHE A 53 19.22 -2.51 6.93
N ILE A 54 20.33 -2.25 7.57
CA ILE A 54 21.67 -2.47 6.98
C ILE A 54 22.32 -3.64 7.70
N SER A 55 22.43 -4.76 7.03
CA SER A 55 23.00 -6.01 7.58
C SER A 55 24.43 -5.83 8.09
N GLY A 56 25.25 -5.00 7.44
CA GLY A 56 26.62 -4.76 7.86
C GLY A 56 26.79 -4.01 9.18
N SER A 57 25.78 -3.26 9.64
CA SER A 57 25.77 -2.57 10.93
C SER A 57 24.68 -3.08 11.87
N GLU A 58 23.92 -4.08 11.42
CA GLU A 58 22.82 -4.71 12.19
C GLU A 58 21.82 -3.71 12.78
N GLU A 59 21.52 -2.63 12.07
CA GLU A 59 20.63 -1.57 12.54
C GLU A 59 19.71 -1.01 11.48
N LEU A 60 18.54 -0.51 11.93
CA LEU A 60 17.64 0.30 11.11
C LEU A 60 18.18 1.72 10.96
N LYS A 61 18.24 2.25 9.74
CA LYS A 61 18.75 3.59 9.43
C LYS A 61 17.61 4.59 9.32
N THR A 62 17.60 5.56 10.24
CA THR A 62 16.61 6.63 10.27
C THR A 62 16.98 7.85 9.40
N LYS A 63 18.22 7.92 8.90
CA LYS A 63 18.70 9.06 8.11
C LYS A 63 17.90 9.29 6.81
N PRO A 64 17.53 8.26 6.02
CA PRO A 64 16.71 8.47 4.82
C PRO A 64 15.39 9.18 5.15
N THR A 65 14.67 8.73 6.17
CA THR A 65 13.43 9.36 6.64
C THR A 65 13.66 10.81 7.09
N GLN A 66 14.72 11.06 7.89
CA GLN A 66 15.06 12.42 8.34
C GLN A 66 15.34 13.34 7.16
N HIS A 67 16.06 12.88 6.14
CA HIS A 67 16.36 13.67 4.94
C HIS A 67 15.12 13.94 4.11
N SER A 68 14.27 12.93 3.91
CA SER A 68 13.02 13.06 3.17
C SER A 68 12.07 14.08 3.84
N VAL A 69 11.91 14.00 5.17
CA VAL A 69 11.09 14.97 5.91
C VAL A 69 11.72 16.37 5.91
N LYS A 70 13.07 16.47 6.01
CA LYS A 70 13.76 17.76 5.89
C LYS A 70 13.47 18.42 4.54
N GLU A 71 13.53 17.65 3.44
CA GLU A 71 13.23 18.14 2.10
C GLU A 71 11.77 18.59 1.99
N LEU A 72 10.83 17.77 2.50
CA LEU A 72 9.40 18.12 2.53
C LEU A 72 9.14 19.42 3.29
N ARG A 73 9.82 19.61 4.42
CA ARG A 73 9.74 20.86 5.21
C ARG A 73 10.33 22.06 4.47
N SER A 74 11.36 21.87 3.65
CA SER A 74 11.95 22.96 2.85
C SER A 74 10.97 23.49 1.79
N ILE A 75 10.04 22.65 1.36
CA ILE A 75 8.94 23.02 0.46
C ILE A 75 7.80 23.72 1.24
N GLY A 76 7.80 23.65 2.57
CA GLY A 76 6.78 24.24 3.43
C GLY A 76 5.67 23.27 3.87
N ILE A 77 5.91 21.97 3.77
CA ILE A 77 5.00 20.93 4.23
C ILE A 77 5.57 20.25 5.47
N GLN A 78 4.90 20.42 6.62
CA GLN A 78 5.18 19.66 7.84
C GLN A 78 4.22 18.48 7.90
N PRO A 79 4.72 17.22 7.90
CA PRO A 79 3.85 16.06 8.05
C PRO A 79 3.20 16.04 9.44
N ASP A 80 1.94 15.60 9.50
CA ASP A 80 1.24 15.34 10.74
C ASP A 80 1.59 13.93 11.27
N PHE A 81 1.75 12.97 10.36
CA PHE A 81 2.14 11.59 10.67
C PHE A 81 3.27 11.10 9.76
N ILE A 82 4.09 10.18 10.28
CA ILE A 82 5.14 9.50 9.53
C ILE A 82 4.88 8.00 9.61
N VAL A 83 4.61 7.37 8.46
CA VAL A 83 4.47 5.93 8.34
C VAL A 83 5.79 5.36 7.85
N CYS A 84 6.43 4.57 8.70
CA CYS A 84 7.76 4.01 8.48
C CYS A 84 7.65 2.61 7.90
N ARG A 85 7.94 2.44 6.60
CA ARG A 85 8.08 1.15 5.94
C ARG A 85 9.38 0.48 6.37
N SER A 86 9.33 -0.76 6.80
CA SER A 86 10.50 -1.55 7.20
C SER A 86 10.25 -3.04 7.02
N ASP A 87 11.32 -3.82 6.91
CA ASP A 87 11.27 -5.28 6.84
C ASP A 87 11.16 -5.94 8.23
N ARG A 88 11.17 -5.14 9.28
CA ARG A 88 11.16 -5.58 10.69
C ARG A 88 10.59 -4.51 11.62
N PRO A 89 10.24 -4.89 12.89
CA PRO A 89 9.69 -3.96 13.87
C PRO A 89 10.60 -2.75 14.15
N ILE A 90 9.97 -1.59 14.28
CA ILE A 90 10.63 -0.34 14.68
C ILE A 90 10.43 -0.14 16.20
N ASP A 91 11.51 -0.21 16.95
CA ASP A 91 11.48 -0.05 18.40
C ASP A 91 11.17 1.39 18.84
N ALA A 92 10.84 1.54 20.12
CA ALA A 92 10.50 2.84 20.70
C ALA A 92 11.67 3.84 20.67
N GLY A 93 12.93 3.39 20.65
CA GLY A 93 14.11 4.24 20.54
C GLY A 93 14.20 4.89 19.14
N ILE A 94 14.00 4.06 18.12
CA ILE A 94 13.97 4.50 16.71
C ILE A 94 12.78 5.45 16.47
N ARG A 95 11.58 5.13 16.99
CA ARG A 95 10.41 6.03 16.90
C ARG A 95 10.70 7.39 17.50
N ARG A 96 11.23 7.44 18.72
CA ARG A 96 11.62 8.71 19.39
C ARG A 96 12.67 9.48 18.58
N LYS A 97 13.66 8.78 18.02
CA LYS A 97 14.68 9.40 17.19
C LYS A 97 14.10 10.02 15.92
N ILE A 98 13.22 9.32 15.21
CA ILE A 98 12.53 9.86 14.03
C ILE A 98 11.68 11.06 14.43
N ALA A 99 10.86 10.93 15.47
CA ALA A 99 10.01 11.99 15.98
C ALA A 99 10.79 13.29 16.29
N LEU A 100 11.91 13.15 17.00
CA LEU A 100 12.77 14.28 17.36
C LEU A 100 13.32 15.02 16.13
N PHE A 101 13.83 14.28 15.14
CA PHE A 101 14.46 14.89 13.96
C PHE A 101 13.45 15.38 12.92
N CYS A 102 12.24 14.83 12.93
CA CYS A 102 11.17 15.17 12.00
C CYS A 102 10.15 16.15 12.60
N ASP A 103 10.31 16.52 13.87
CA ASP A 103 9.44 17.49 14.57
C ASP A 103 7.98 17.06 14.57
N VAL A 104 7.74 15.81 15.01
CA VAL A 104 6.41 15.22 15.22
C VAL A 104 6.33 14.56 16.60
N ASP A 105 5.11 14.30 17.09
CA ASP A 105 4.95 13.51 18.31
C ASP A 105 5.44 12.07 18.08
N PRO A 106 6.10 11.41 19.06
CA PRO A 106 6.46 10.00 18.96
C PRO A 106 5.30 9.06 18.62
N LYS A 107 4.08 9.39 19.03
CA LYS A 107 2.86 8.65 18.67
C LYS A 107 2.52 8.77 17.18
N ALA A 108 2.88 9.89 16.56
CA ALA A 108 2.67 10.14 15.14
C ALA A 108 3.66 9.39 14.22
N VAL A 109 4.63 8.66 14.79
CA VAL A 109 5.53 7.78 14.05
C VAL A 109 5.00 6.36 14.13
N VAL A 110 4.44 5.87 13.03
CA VAL A 110 3.77 4.57 12.91
C VAL A 110 4.64 3.61 12.10
N SER A 111 4.73 2.36 12.54
CA SER A 111 5.44 1.29 11.82
C SER A 111 4.51 0.64 10.81
N ALA A 112 4.99 0.46 9.59
CA ALA A 112 4.33 -0.32 8.55
C ALA A 112 5.31 -1.39 8.05
N GLU A 113 5.40 -2.48 8.80
CA GLU A 113 6.24 -3.62 8.49
C GLU A 113 5.75 -4.36 7.24
N ASP A 114 6.65 -5.13 6.64
CA ASP A 114 6.28 -6.00 5.54
C ASP A 114 5.27 -7.04 6.03
N ALA A 115 4.07 -6.97 5.51
CA ALA A 115 2.97 -7.85 5.88
C ALA A 115 2.84 -9.02 4.89
N PRO A 116 2.42 -10.21 5.33
CA PRO A 116 2.16 -11.35 4.45
C PRO A 116 1.09 -11.05 3.40
N SER A 117 0.22 -10.09 3.67
CA SER A 117 -0.83 -9.63 2.77
C SER A 117 -1.12 -8.15 2.98
N ILE A 118 -1.42 -7.45 1.88
CA ILE A 118 -1.88 -6.04 1.93
C ILE A 118 -3.14 -5.87 2.78
N TYR A 119 -3.97 -6.90 2.88
CA TYR A 119 -5.20 -6.90 3.69
C TYR A 119 -4.93 -6.86 5.21
N GLU A 120 -3.71 -7.17 5.65
CA GLU A 120 -3.31 -7.08 7.05
C GLU A 120 -2.89 -5.66 7.45
N VAL A 121 -2.49 -4.85 6.48
CA VAL A 121 -1.99 -3.49 6.73
C VAL A 121 -2.99 -2.59 7.47
N PRO A 122 -4.30 -2.56 7.12
CA PRO A 122 -5.28 -1.76 7.87
C PRO A 122 -5.35 -2.15 9.35
N LEU A 123 -5.29 -3.44 9.66
CA LEU A 123 -5.31 -3.92 11.05
C LEU A 123 -4.05 -3.49 11.80
N THR A 124 -2.88 -3.61 11.18
CA THR A 124 -1.60 -3.19 11.76
C THR A 124 -1.56 -1.68 12.04
N LEU A 125 -2.11 -0.86 11.15
CA LEU A 125 -2.19 0.59 11.35
C LEU A 125 -3.21 0.97 12.42
N HIS A 126 -4.36 0.29 12.46
CA HIS A 126 -5.37 0.44 13.50
C HIS A 126 -4.82 0.10 14.89
N GLU A 127 -4.12 -1.03 15.05
CA GLU A 127 -3.52 -1.45 16.32
C GLU A 127 -2.51 -0.42 16.87
N GLN A 128 -1.92 0.40 16.01
CA GLN A 128 -1.05 1.50 16.40
C GLN A 128 -1.82 2.83 16.58
N GLY A 129 -3.14 2.85 16.34
CA GLY A 129 -4.03 3.98 16.55
C GLY A 129 -3.95 5.06 15.47
N LEU A 130 -3.42 4.77 14.27
CA LEU A 130 -3.29 5.77 13.21
C LEU A 130 -4.65 6.33 12.80
N ASP A 131 -5.66 5.50 12.65
CA ASP A 131 -7.02 5.87 12.31
C ASP A 131 -7.63 6.81 13.36
N ALA A 132 -7.55 6.46 14.64
CA ALA A 132 -8.03 7.30 15.73
C ALA A 132 -7.32 8.67 15.77
N MET A 133 -6.00 8.68 15.57
CA MET A 133 -5.22 9.92 15.52
C MET A 133 -5.57 10.79 14.30
N VAL A 134 -5.89 10.18 13.15
CA VAL A 134 -6.33 10.92 11.95
C VAL A 134 -7.72 11.52 12.16
N ILE A 135 -8.65 10.77 12.78
CA ILE A 135 -9.99 11.23 13.14
C ILE A 135 -9.89 12.43 14.08
N GLU A 136 -9.09 12.33 15.15
CA GLU A 136 -8.86 13.42 16.09
C GLU A 136 -8.22 14.64 15.39
N ARG A 137 -7.22 14.39 14.52
CA ARG A 137 -6.48 15.46 13.82
C ARG A 137 -7.35 16.24 12.83
N LEU A 138 -8.32 15.60 12.21
CA LEU A 138 -9.25 16.19 11.24
C LEU A 138 -10.59 16.56 11.88
N GLU A 139 -10.75 16.39 13.19
CA GLU A 139 -11.97 16.67 13.95
C GLU A 139 -13.21 16.01 13.31
N LEU A 140 -13.06 14.77 12.81
CA LEU A 140 -14.13 14.05 12.13
C LEU A 140 -15.14 13.51 13.13
N GLU A 141 -16.42 13.74 12.87
CA GLU A 141 -17.51 13.10 13.59
C GLU A 141 -17.75 11.70 13.00
N CYS A 142 -17.22 10.67 13.66
CA CYS A 142 -17.36 9.27 13.27
C CYS A 142 -18.16 8.49 14.29
N GLY A 143 -18.89 7.44 13.82
CA GLY A 143 -19.50 6.43 14.67
C GLY A 143 -18.45 5.48 15.29
N GLU A 144 -18.92 4.40 15.90
CA GLU A 144 -18.05 3.33 16.38
C GLU A 144 -17.34 2.66 15.20
N LEU A 145 -16.10 2.22 15.45
CA LEU A 145 -15.31 1.55 14.43
C LEU A 145 -15.83 0.13 14.18
N GLU A 146 -16.21 -0.15 12.95
CA GLU A 146 -16.65 -1.46 12.48
C GLU A 146 -15.51 -2.18 11.74
N ILE A 147 -14.53 -2.76 12.46
CA ILE A 147 -13.37 -3.43 11.88
C ILE A 147 -13.45 -4.96 11.94
N GLU A 148 -14.44 -5.53 12.65
CA GLU A 148 -14.52 -6.96 12.91
C GLU A 148 -14.80 -7.79 11.64
N GLU A 149 -15.56 -7.26 10.70
CA GLU A 149 -15.75 -7.92 9.40
C GLU A 149 -14.43 -8.03 8.64
N TRP A 150 -13.62 -6.95 8.66
CA TRP A 150 -12.31 -6.96 8.03
C TRP A 150 -11.33 -7.92 8.71
N ARG A 151 -11.34 -7.96 10.04
CA ARG A 151 -10.55 -8.91 10.82
C ARG A 151 -10.92 -10.34 10.48
N THR A 152 -12.22 -10.64 10.46
CA THR A 152 -12.75 -11.97 10.08
C THR A 152 -12.31 -12.36 8.66
N PHE A 153 -12.38 -11.43 7.72
CA PHE A 153 -11.91 -11.67 6.34
C PHE A 153 -10.41 -12.01 6.30
N VAL A 154 -9.57 -11.26 7.00
CA VAL A 154 -8.11 -11.50 7.06
C VAL A 154 -7.80 -12.84 7.72
N GLU A 155 -8.47 -13.17 8.82
CA GLU A 155 -8.30 -14.45 9.50
C GLU A 155 -8.76 -15.62 8.62
N HIS A 156 -9.91 -15.48 7.97
CA HIS A 156 -10.40 -16.48 7.03
C HIS A 156 -9.37 -16.75 5.92
N ARG A 157 -8.83 -15.72 5.30
CA ARG A 157 -7.78 -15.84 4.28
C ARG A 157 -6.55 -16.61 4.78
N ARG A 158 -6.14 -16.39 6.03
CA ARG A 158 -4.99 -17.09 6.65
C ARG A 158 -5.23 -18.59 6.85
N THR A 159 -6.48 -18.98 7.09
CA THR A 159 -6.86 -20.37 7.40
C THR A 159 -7.12 -21.23 6.17
N LEU A 160 -7.12 -20.66 4.97
CA LEU A 160 -7.37 -21.38 3.73
C LEU A 160 -6.34 -22.52 3.54
N SER A 161 -6.83 -23.74 3.46
CA SER A 161 -6.00 -24.96 3.33
C SER A 161 -6.15 -25.66 1.98
N ARG A 162 -7.30 -25.46 1.31
CA ARG A 162 -7.53 -25.99 -0.03
C ARG A 162 -6.88 -25.07 -1.05
N SER A 163 -6.42 -25.62 -2.17
CA SER A 163 -5.83 -24.81 -3.23
C SER A 163 -6.36 -25.16 -4.61
N VAL A 164 -6.43 -24.15 -5.46
CA VAL A 164 -6.68 -24.30 -6.90
C VAL A 164 -5.53 -23.67 -7.67
N ASN A 165 -5.15 -24.31 -8.77
CA ASN A 165 -4.10 -23.86 -9.66
C ASN A 165 -4.74 -23.30 -10.93
N ILE A 166 -4.52 -22.03 -11.23
CA ILE A 166 -5.06 -21.32 -12.40
C ILE A 166 -3.92 -20.89 -13.31
N ALA A 167 -3.97 -21.26 -14.59
CA ALA A 167 -3.10 -20.64 -15.58
C ALA A 167 -3.59 -19.25 -15.92
N LEU A 168 -2.73 -18.25 -15.83
CA LEU A 168 -2.93 -16.95 -16.46
C LEU A 168 -2.04 -16.89 -17.70
N VAL A 169 -2.68 -16.99 -18.87
CA VAL A 169 -1.99 -17.01 -20.18
C VAL A 169 -2.07 -15.61 -20.77
N GLY A 170 -0.95 -14.89 -20.75
CA GLY A 170 -0.93 -13.48 -21.17
C GLY A 170 0.39 -13.08 -21.82
N LYS A 171 0.39 -11.90 -22.43
CA LYS A 171 1.58 -11.35 -23.09
C LYS A 171 2.42 -10.43 -22.21
N TYR A 172 1.91 -10.04 -21.04
CA TYR A 172 2.59 -9.11 -20.12
C TYR A 172 3.07 -9.79 -18.84
N VAL A 173 3.21 -11.09 -18.85
CA VAL A 173 3.56 -11.88 -17.65
C VAL A 173 4.94 -11.58 -17.07
N ALA A 174 5.83 -10.95 -17.85
CA ALA A 174 7.10 -10.44 -17.37
C ALA A 174 6.98 -9.21 -16.45
N LEU A 175 5.79 -8.57 -16.43
CA LEU A 175 5.46 -7.42 -15.60
C LEU A 175 4.28 -7.79 -14.71
N PRO A 176 4.48 -8.32 -13.50
CA PRO A 176 3.40 -8.78 -12.62
C PRO A 176 2.31 -7.72 -12.39
N ASP A 177 2.70 -6.45 -12.30
CA ASP A 177 1.76 -5.33 -12.09
C ASP A 177 0.75 -5.16 -13.23
N ALA A 178 1.07 -5.62 -14.44
CA ALA A 178 0.15 -5.53 -15.58
C ALA A 178 -1.14 -6.33 -15.36
N TYR A 179 -1.08 -7.37 -14.54
CA TYR A 179 -2.22 -8.22 -14.20
C TYR A 179 -2.60 -8.19 -12.72
N LEU A 180 -2.16 -7.17 -11.99
CA LEU A 180 -2.39 -7.06 -10.54
C LEU A 180 -3.89 -7.19 -10.20
N SER A 181 -4.75 -6.42 -10.87
CA SER A 181 -6.20 -6.44 -10.63
C SER A 181 -6.85 -7.80 -10.96
N VAL A 182 -6.32 -8.50 -11.95
CA VAL A 182 -6.77 -9.84 -12.31
C VAL A 182 -6.37 -10.85 -11.24
N ASN A 183 -5.13 -10.76 -10.77
CA ASN A 183 -4.62 -11.60 -9.70
C ASN A 183 -5.41 -11.40 -8.39
N GLU A 184 -5.67 -10.15 -8.02
CA GLU A 184 -6.49 -9.82 -6.84
C GLU A 184 -7.94 -10.33 -6.99
N ALA A 185 -8.53 -10.21 -8.18
CA ALA A 185 -9.86 -10.75 -8.43
C ALA A 185 -9.92 -12.28 -8.28
N LEU A 186 -8.86 -12.99 -8.71
CA LEU A 186 -8.74 -14.43 -8.51
C LEU A 186 -8.56 -14.79 -7.02
N ASP A 187 -7.76 -14.02 -6.28
CA ASP A 187 -7.57 -14.21 -4.84
C ASP A 187 -8.90 -14.01 -4.09
N HIS A 188 -9.64 -12.94 -4.40
CA HIS A 188 -10.97 -12.68 -3.82
C HIS A 188 -11.98 -13.81 -4.11
N ALA A 189 -12.01 -14.28 -5.36
CA ALA A 189 -12.86 -15.41 -5.71
C ALA A 189 -12.46 -16.68 -4.96
N GLY A 190 -11.16 -16.91 -4.82
CA GLY A 190 -10.63 -18.02 -4.04
C GLY A 190 -11.06 -17.95 -2.58
N ILE A 191 -10.91 -16.81 -1.93
CA ILE A 191 -11.32 -16.60 -0.53
C ILE A 191 -12.82 -16.87 -0.38
N PHE A 192 -13.64 -16.35 -1.28
CA PHE A 192 -15.09 -16.57 -1.26
C PHE A 192 -15.47 -18.05 -1.37
N HIS A 193 -14.68 -18.86 -2.07
CA HIS A 193 -14.88 -20.28 -2.27
C HIS A 193 -14.06 -21.18 -1.34
N ASP A 194 -13.47 -20.65 -0.27
CA ASP A 194 -12.62 -21.38 0.69
C ASP A 194 -11.38 -22.03 0.05
N HIS A 195 -10.79 -21.39 -0.96
CA HIS A 195 -9.60 -21.86 -1.64
C HIS A 195 -8.53 -20.80 -1.75
N LYS A 196 -7.27 -21.22 -1.59
CA LYS A 196 -6.11 -20.43 -1.97
C LYS A 196 -5.86 -20.58 -3.47
N VAL A 197 -5.81 -19.48 -4.19
CA VAL A 197 -5.50 -19.50 -5.62
C VAL A 197 -4.00 -19.42 -5.85
N SER A 198 -3.44 -20.37 -6.59
CA SER A 198 -2.07 -20.35 -7.08
C SER A 198 -2.08 -20.02 -8.57
N VAL A 199 -1.60 -18.83 -8.92
CA VAL A 199 -1.57 -18.37 -10.31
C VAL A 199 -0.27 -18.80 -10.98
N HIS A 200 -0.38 -19.55 -12.08
CA HIS A 200 0.72 -19.97 -12.93
C HIS A 200 0.78 -19.05 -14.15
N TRP A 201 1.80 -18.22 -14.19
CA TRP A 201 2.01 -17.23 -15.26
C TRP A 201 2.60 -17.90 -16.49
N LEU A 202 1.89 -17.85 -17.60
CA LEU A 202 2.31 -18.45 -18.87
C LEU A 202 2.37 -17.36 -19.96
N ASP A 203 3.54 -17.18 -20.55
CA ASP A 203 3.72 -16.24 -21.66
C ASP A 203 3.13 -16.83 -22.94
N ALA A 204 2.11 -16.16 -23.45
CA ALA A 204 1.41 -16.61 -24.66
C ALA A 204 2.28 -16.62 -25.93
N GLU A 205 3.37 -15.82 -25.96
CA GLU A 205 4.29 -15.77 -27.12
C GLU A 205 5.34 -16.88 -27.08
N SER A 206 5.65 -17.41 -25.90
CA SER A 206 6.73 -18.42 -25.71
C SER A 206 6.23 -19.87 -25.67
N LEU A 207 4.92 -20.09 -25.58
CA LEU A 207 4.33 -21.43 -25.50
C LEU A 207 4.29 -22.13 -26.86
N SER A 208 4.95 -23.27 -26.98
CA SER A 208 4.72 -24.16 -28.13
C SER A 208 3.41 -24.97 -27.97
N PRO A 209 2.79 -25.44 -29.07
CA PRO A 209 1.60 -26.27 -29.00
C PRO A 209 1.74 -27.53 -28.12
N GLU A 210 2.92 -28.15 -28.13
CA GLU A 210 3.23 -29.34 -27.36
C GLU A 210 3.33 -29.01 -25.85
N GLU A 211 3.88 -27.85 -25.51
CA GLU A 211 3.97 -27.39 -24.13
C GLU A 211 2.63 -26.98 -23.55
N VAL A 212 1.73 -26.40 -24.37
CA VAL A 212 0.38 -25.98 -23.92
C VAL A 212 -0.33 -27.18 -23.28
N GLU A 213 -0.41 -28.31 -23.95
CA GLU A 213 -1.12 -29.47 -23.44
C GLU A 213 -0.51 -29.98 -22.12
N SER A 214 0.80 -30.09 -22.04
CA SER A 214 1.51 -30.61 -20.87
C SER A 214 1.40 -29.68 -19.66
N ARG A 215 1.50 -28.35 -19.87
CA ARG A 215 1.44 -27.36 -18.79
C ARG A 215 0.04 -27.10 -18.28
N LEU A 216 -0.99 -27.21 -19.14
CA LEU A 216 -2.36 -26.91 -18.77
C LEU A 216 -3.12 -28.10 -18.16
N LYS A 217 -2.77 -29.34 -18.50
CA LYS A 217 -3.45 -30.56 -18.00
C LYS A 217 -3.48 -30.69 -16.48
N ALA A 218 -2.47 -30.16 -15.78
CA ALA A 218 -2.36 -30.26 -14.33
C ALA A 218 -3.05 -29.10 -13.58
N LEU A 219 -3.67 -28.17 -14.31
CA LEU A 219 -4.27 -26.96 -13.75
C LEU A 219 -5.78 -27.10 -13.69
N HIS A 220 -6.39 -26.40 -12.73
CA HIS A 220 -7.84 -26.47 -12.49
C HIS A 220 -8.63 -25.50 -13.38
N GLY A 221 -7.98 -24.48 -13.92
CA GLY A 221 -8.59 -23.49 -14.79
C GLY A 221 -7.58 -22.70 -15.58
N ILE A 222 -8.05 -22.05 -16.63
CA ILE A 222 -7.25 -21.22 -17.53
C ILE A 222 -7.94 -19.87 -17.66
N LEU A 223 -7.20 -18.80 -17.49
CA LEU A 223 -7.66 -17.43 -17.70
C LEU A 223 -6.77 -16.78 -18.76
N VAL A 224 -7.40 -16.25 -19.80
CA VAL A 224 -6.77 -15.49 -20.85
C VAL A 224 -7.30 -14.06 -20.76
N PRO A 225 -6.53 -13.13 -20.15
CA PRO A 225 -6.97 -11.75 -20.04
C PRO A 225 -6.98 -11.03 -21.38
N GLY A 226 -7.76 -9.96 -21.47
CA GLY A 226 -7.75 -9.09 -22.64
C GLY A 226 -6.36 -8.52 -22.93
N GLY A 227 -6.11 -8.21 -24.20
CA GLY A 227 -4.86 -7.61 -24.65
C GLY A 227 -5.09 -6.61 -25.77
N PHE A 228 -4.10 -5.72 -25.96
CA PHE A 228 -4.14 -4.67 -26.99
C PHE A 228 -3.16 -4.94 -28.13
N GLY A 229 -3.51 -4.42 -29.32
CA GLY A 229 -2.69 -4.50 -30.53
C GLY A 229 -2.69 -5.89 -31.17
N VAL A 230 -1.78 -6.07 -32.15
CA VAL A 230 -1.69 -7.30 -32.97
C VAL A 230 -1.40 -8.55 -32.12
N ARG A 231 -0.64 -8.40 -31.05
CA ARG A 231 -0.33 -9.51 -30.12
C ARG A 231 -1.45 -9.84 -29.15
N GLY A 232 -2.42 -8.97 -29.04
CA GLY A 232 -3.61 -9.20 -28.20
C GLY A 232 -4.73 -9.76 -28.98
#